data_9459e4d40bff5ef1e3544aa9e37d85f2
#
_entry.id   9459e4d40bff5ef1e3544aa9e37d85f2
#
_cell.length_a   1.000
_cell.length_b   1.000
_cell.length_c   1.000
_cell.angle_alpha   90.00
_cell.angle_beta   90.00
_cell.angle_gamma   90.00
#
_symmetry.space_group_name_H-M   'P 1'
#
loop_
_entity.id
_entity.type
_entity.pdbx_description
1 polymer ?
#
loop_
_entity_poly.entity_id
_entity_poly.type
_entity_poly.pdbx_seq_one_letter_code
_entity_poly.pdbx_strand_id
1 'polypeptide(L)'
;MSTPKFFCACLVLLLVTLTASCAPIKKLEVWKEETYTQSPQKVLVIARARETSVREQFENVLANQLSDRGVEVIRSYKVLPDLKAKPDRETVVAKVRELGVDSVFVARSISKKEITNHQYGGVVLGGSAVYTGGSWYGYSYGYTYDKQYDTDYFIISTKLYDVGTEKPVWSYIAQVKVDGSRQGTVNVFVPAIVEQLEGSELVNSKRP
;
A
#
# COMPACT_ATOMS: atom_id res chain seq x y z
N MET A 1 23.21 -5.95 -47.65
CA MET A 1 22.83 -6.95 -46.64
C MET A 1 23.08 -6.36 -45.26
N SER A 2 22.12 -5.57 -44.69
CA SER A 2 22.28 -4.92 -43.38
C SER A 2 20.91 -4.77 -42.66
N THR A 3 20.24 -5.90 -42.40
CA THR A 3 18.90 -5.87 -41.80
C THR A 3 18.71 -6.63 -40.46
N PRO A 4 19.66 -7.33 -39.84
CA PRO A 4 19.35 -8.01 -38.57
C PRO A 4 19.48 -7.09 -37.35
N LYS A 5 20.27 -6.01 -37.38
CA LYS A 5 20.48 -5.15 -36.23
C LYS A 5 19.28 -4.26 -35.89
N PHE A 6 18.56 -3.78 -36.88
CA PHE A 6 17.33 -2.98 -36.67
C PHE A 6 16.17 -3.80 -36.13
N PHE A 7 16.04 -5.05 -36.55
CA PHE A 7 14.98 -5.94 -36.07
C PHE A 7 15.17 -6.33 -34.63
N CYS A 8 16.42 -6.53 -34.18
CA CYS A 8 16.74 -6.84 -32.78
C CYS A 8 16.50 -5.62 -31.86
N ALA A 9 16.83 -4.41 -32.34
CA ALA A 9 16.58 -3.17 -31.56
C ALA A 9 15.09 -2.88 -31.39
N CYS A 10 14.26 -3.10 -32.40
CA CYS A 10 12.81 -2.96 -32.32
C CYS A 10 12.18 -4.01 -31.38
N LEU A 11 12.68 -5.24 -31.38
CA LEU A 11 12.19 -6.31 -30.51
C LEU A 11 12.51 -6.03 -29.03
N VAL A 12 13.69 -5.51 -28.74
CA VAL A 12 14.09 -5.11 -27.38
C VAL A 12 13.29 -3.91 -26.91
N LEU A 13 13.00 -2.94 -27.78
CA LEU A 13 12.17 -1.78 -27.44
C LEU A 13 10.72 -2.18 -27.17
N LEU A 14 10.19 -3.16 -27.89
CA LEU A 14 8.83 -3.68 -27.70
C LEU A 14 8.70 -4.48 -26.38
N LEU A 15 9.76 -5.17 -25.94
CA LEU A 15 9.76 -5.93 -24.68
C LEU A 15 9.73 -5.02 -23.43
N VAL A 16 10.27 -3.81 -23.52
CA VAL A 16 10.34 -2.86 -22.39
C VAL A 16 8.97 -2.21 -22.09
N THR A 17 8.06 -2.18 -23.07
CA THR A 17 6.74 -1.54 -22.90
C THR A 17 5.68 -2.43 -22.22
N LEU A 18 5.95 -3.73 -22.00
CA LEU A 18 4.97 -4.70 -21.49
C LEU A 18 4.92 -4.80 -19.95
N THR A 19 5.69 -4.02 -19.20
CA THR A 19 5.65 -4.02 -17.73
C THR A 19 4.70 -2.96 -17.17
N ALA A 20 3.52 -2.78 -17.72
CA ALA A 20 2.44 -2.05 -17.04
C ALA A 20 1.93 -2.91 -15.87
N SER A 21 2.74 -3.03 -14.83
CA SER A 21 2.37 -3.67 -13.58
C SER A 21 1.19 -2.90 -12.97
N CYS A 22 0.12 -3.59 -12.70
CA CYS A 22 -1.01 -3.07 -11.93
C CYS A 22 -0.48 -2.75 -10.52
N ALA A 23 -0.05 -1.52 -10.29
CA ALA A 23 0.50 -1.11 -9.00
C ALA A 23 -0.54 -1.30 -7.91
N PRO A 24 -0.23 -2.02 -6.81
CA PRO A 24 -1.18 -2.28 -5.73
C PRO A 24 -1.52 -1.01 -4.94
N ILE A 25 -0.80 0.08 -5.20
CA ILE A 25 -0.95 1.38 -4.54
C ILE A 25 -1.17 2.45 -5.59
N LYS A 26 -2.22 3.24 -5.39
CA LYS A 26 -2.48 4.47 -6.15
C LYS A 26 -2.27 5.66 -5.23
N LYS A 27 -1.24 6.46 -5.49
CA LYS A 27 -1.03 7.74 -4.84
C LYS A 27 -2.17 8.68 -5.21
N LEU A 28 -2.81 9.26 -4.20
CA LEU A 28 -3.89 10.24 -4.37
C LEU A 28 -3.37 11.65 -4.12
N GLU A 29 -2.62 11.84 -3.02
CA GLU A 29 -2.12 13.15 -2.61
C GLU A 29 -0.82 13.00 -1.81
N VAL A 30 0.11 13.91 -2.03
CA VAL A 30 1.27 14.16 -1.16
C VAL A 30 1.34 15.65 -0.91
N TRP A 31 1.49 16.04 0.34
CA TRP A 31 1.66 17.43 0.75
C TRP A 31 2.77 17.55 1.77
N LYS A 32 3.55 18.61 1.67
CA LYS A 32 4.57 19.01 2.66
C LYS A 32 4.45 20.50 2.90
N GLU A 33 4.59 20.92 4.14
CA GLU A 33 4.67 22.34 4.51
C GLU A 33 5.96 22.93 3.93
N GLU A 34 5.85 23.95 3.09
CA GLU A 34 6.99 24.53 2.35
C GLU A 34 8.07 25.09 3.28
N THR A 35 7.68 25.62 4.42
CA THR A 35 8.60 26.19 5.41
C THR A 35 9.26 25.18 6.31
N TYR A 36 8.83 23.90 6.24
CA TYR A 36 9.37 22.84 7.09
C TYR A 36 10.60 22.18 6.45
N THR A 37 11.76 22.50 6.99
CA THR A 37 13.07 22.02 6.51
C THR A 37 13.75 21.02 7.44
N GLN A 38 13.13 20.73 8.59
CA GLN A 38 13.71 19.81 9.58
C GLN A 38 13.48 18.35 9.16
N SER A 39 14.47 17.52 9.43
CA SER A 39 14.35 16.06 9.34
C SER A 39 14.03 15.48 10.72
N PRO A 40 12.97 14.68 10.87
CA PRO A 40 12.66 14.01 12.13
C PRO A 40 13.83 13.17 12.63
N GLN A 41 14.20 13.32 13.91
CA GLN A 41 15.25 12.55 14.54
C GLN A 41 14.70 11.46 15.46
N LYS A 42 13.61 11.75 16.17
CA LYS A 42 12.97 10.83 17.08
C LYS A 42 11.45 10.87 16.92
N VAL A 43 10.90 9.80 16.39
CA VAL A 43 9.50 9.72 15.94
C VAL A 43 8.69 8.74 16.76
N LEU A 44 7.52 9.15 17.23
CA LEU A 44 6.49 8.25 17.73
C LEU A 44 5.59 7.81 16.53
N VAL A 45 5.57 6.52 16.23
CA VAL A 45 4.71 5.96 15.19
C VAL A 45 3.42 5.45 15.81
N ILE A 46 2.29 5.91 15.28
CA ILE A 46 0.93 5.53 15.68
C ILE A 46 0.16 5.01 14.50
N ALA A 47 -0.18 3.72 14.49
CA ALA A 47 -1.08 3.13 13.51
C ALA A 47 -2.47 2.91 14.11
N ARG A 48 -3.49 3.54 13.53
CA ARG A 48 -4.89 3.35 13.93
C ARG A 48 -5.55 2.27 13.09
N ALA A 49 -5.27 1.03 13.43
CA ALA A 49 -5.90 -0.16 12.84
C ALA A 49 -6.89 -0.80 13.83
N ARG A 50 -7.94 -1.46 13.29
CA ARG A 50 -8.91 -2.20 14.11
C ARG A 50 -8.28 -3.45 14.73
N GLU A 51 -7.42 -4.12 13.97
CA GLU A 51 -6.74 -5.34 14.39
C GLU A 51 -5.39 -4.98 15.03
N THR A 52 -5.15 -5.50 16.22
CA THR A 52 -3.90 -5.28 16.95
C THR A 52 -2.69 -5.78 16.15
N SER A 53 -2.81 -6.94 15.52
CA SER A 53 -1.74 -7.53 14.69
C SER A 53 -1.34 -6.63 13.51
N VAL A 54 -2.31 -6.00 12.86
CA VAL A 54 -2.05 -5.06 11.75
C VAL A 54 -1.38 -3.80 12.26
N ARG A 55 -1.82 -3.27 13.43
CA ARG A 55 -1.19 -2.14 14.10
C ARG A 55 0.27 -2.42 14.41
N GLU A 56 0.53 -3.52 15.11
CA GLU A 56 1.88 -3.91 15.53
C GLU A 56 2.79 -4.14 14.33
N GLN A 57 2.30 -4.82 13.30
CA GLN A 57 3.08 -5.05 12.08
C GLN A 57 3.41 -3.74 11.38
N PHE A 58 2.43 -2.84 11.19
CA PHE A 58 2.65 -1.56 10.54
C PHE A 58 3.72 -0.74 11.29
N GLU A 59 3.55 -0.61 12.62
CA GLU A 59 4.49 0.15 13.45
C GLU A 59 5.88 -0.50 13.46
N ASN A 60 5.98 -1.84 13.43
CA ASN A 60 7.26 -2.55 13.36
C ASN A 60 7.96 -2.35 12.01
N VAL A 61 7.24 -2.54 10.90
CA VAL A 61 7.84 -2.43 9.56
C VAL A 61 8.27 -0.99 9.29
N LEU A 62 7.45 0.00 9.64
CA LEU A 62 7.79 1.40 9.46
C LEU A 62 8.97 1.81 10.37
N ALA A 63 8.95 1.39 11.65
CA ALA A 63 10.04 1.66 12.57
C ALA A 63 11.37 1.12 12.08
N ASN A 64 11.41 -0.11 11.57
CA ASN A 64 12.64 -0.69 11.04
C ASN A 64 13.15 0.10 9.84
N GLN A 65 12.28 0.45 8.89
CA GLN A 65 12.69 1.21 7.71
C GLN A 65 13.17 2.63 8.02
N LEU A 66 12.55 3.31 8.99
CA LEU A 66 13.00 4.62 9.44
C LEU A 66 14.31 4.52 10.23
N SER A 67 14.47 3.49 11.06
CA SER A 67 15.72 3.26 11.80
C SER A 67 16.90 2.97 10.88
N ASP A 68 16.70 2.24 9.77
CA ASP A 68 17.71 2.03 8.71
C ASP A 68 18.19 3.36 8.08
N ARG A 69 17.43 4.43 8.28
CA ARG A 69 17.69 5.80 7.77
C ARG A 69 18.20 6.76 8.84
N GLY A 70 18.44 6.23 10.04
CA GLY A 70 19.02 7.00 11.15
C GLY A 70 18.00 7.70 12.05
N VAL A 71 16.71 7.41 11.90
CA VAL A 71 15.63 7.96 12.75
C VAL A 71 15.42 7.05 13.97
N GLU A 72 15.42 7.60 15.18
CA GLU A 72 15.00 6.88 16.37
C GLU A 72 13.47 6.72 16.38
N VAL A 73 12.97 5.50 16.53
CA VAL A 73 11.52 5.26 16.43
C VAL A 73 10.96 4.57 17.66
N ILE A 74 9.94 5.20 18.23
CA ILE A 74 9.12 4.63 19.30
C ILE A 74 7.81 4.11 18.71
N ARG A 75 7.49 2.86 19.02
CA ARG A 75 6.25 2.22 18.59
C ARG A 75 5.14 2.47 19.59
N SER A 76 4.03 3.02 19.13
CA SER A 76 2.95 3.42 20.04
C SER A 76 2.32 2.24 20.79
N TYR A 77 2.27 1.05 20.19
CA TYR A 77 1.68 -0.12 20.84
C TYR A 77 2.45 -0.56 22.11
N LYS A 78 3.73 -0.17 22.24
CA LYS A 78 4.55 -0.46 23.43
C LYS A 78 4.33 0.55 24.57
N VAL A 79 4.00 1.79 24.25
CA VAL A 79 3.94 2.91 25.22
C VAL A 79 2.52 3.43 25.44
N LEU A 80 1.61 3.10 24.54
CA LEU A 80 0.18 3.45 24.55
C LEU A 80 -0.65 2.21 24.16
N PRO A 81 -0.72 1.15 24.99
CA PRO A 81 -1.40 -0.09 24.63
C PRO A 81 -2.89 0.10 24.36
N ASP A 82 -3.56 1.01 25.10
CA ASP A 82 -5.01 1.21 25.08
C ASP A 82 -5.52 2.23 24.04
N LEU A 83 -4.75 2.45 22.96
CA LEU A 83 -5.20 3.31 21.84
C LEU A 83 -6.52 2.86 21.16
N LYS A 84 -7.12 1.73 21.55
CA LYS A 84 -8.47 1.29 21.12
C LYS A 84 -9.57 2.20 21.66
N ALA A 85 -9.48 2.66 22.88
CA ALA A 85 -10.25 3.79 23.36
C ALA A 85 -9.60 5.02 22.76
N LYS A 86 -10.33 5.85 22.00
CA LYS A 86 -9.79 7.12 21.50
C LYS A 86 -9.08 7.83 22.67
N PRO A 87 -7.74 7.80 22.77
CA PRO A 87 -7.08 8.54 23.82
C PRO A 87 -7.43 10.00 23.55
N ASP A 88 -7.77 10.73 24.60
CA ASP A 88 -7.92 12.15 24.45
C ASP A 88 -6.59 12.77 23.99
N ARG A 89 -6.69 13.95 23.39
CA ARG A 89 -5.51 14.66 22.89
C ARG A 89 -4.49 14.90 23.99
N GLU A 90 -4.94 15.18 25.18
CA GLU A 90 -4.12 15.54 26.35
C GLU A 90 -3.23 14.36 26.78
N THR A 91 -3.79 13.15 26.85
CA THR A 91 -3.04 11.92 27.15
C THR A 91 -1.94 11.67 26.11
N VAL A 92 -2.25 11.84 24.81
CA VAL A 92 -1.25 11.67 23.74
C VAL A 92 -0.16 12.73 23.84
N VAL A 93 -0.53 13.99 24.02
CA VAL A 93 0.42 15.11 24.14
C VAL A 93 1.33 14.96 25.37
N ALA A 94 0.77 14.58 26.53
CA ALA A 94 1.55 14.32 27.72
C ALA A 94 2.59 13.21 27.48
N LYS A 95 2.17 12.11 26.83
CA LYS A 95 3.07 11.00 26.52
C LYS A 95 4.15 11.37 25.49
N VAL A 96 3.80 12.14 24.47
CA VAL A 96 4.74 12.66 23.47
C VAL A 96 5.84 13.51 24.14
N ARG A 97 5.46 14.38 25.08
CA ARG A 97 6.41 15.20 25.85
C ARG A 97 7.31 14.35 26.76
N GLU A 98 6.73 13.37 27.46
CA GLU A 98 7.47 12.42 28.32
C GLU A 98 8.53 11.66 27.53
N LEU A 99 8.19 11.21 26.30
CA LEU A 99 9.09 10.45 25.46
C LEU A 99 10.16 11.29 24.77
N GLY A 100 10.05 12.62 24.80
CA GLY A 100 11.00 13.53 24.16
C GLY A 100 11.13 13.32 22.66
N VAL A 101 10.05 12.97 21.97
CA VAL A 101 10.02 12.85 20.50
C VAL A 101 9.85 14.24 19.87
N ASP A 102 10.45 14.44 18.71
CA ASP A 102 10.30 15.68 17.93
C ASP A 102 9.12 15.63 16.96
N SER A 103 8.73 14.42 16.56
CA SER A 103 7.68 14.23 15.57
C SER A 103 6.77 13.05 15.91
N VAL A 104 5.52 13.13 15.46
CA VAL A 104 4.52 12.05 15.58
C VAL A 104 4.01 11.66 14.18
N PHE A 105 4.20 10.41 13.83
CA PHE A 105 3.69 9.83 12.59
C PHE A 105 2.38 9.10 12.87
N VAL A 106 1.30 9.48 12.18
CA VAL A 106 -0.02 8.87 12.36
C VAL A 106 -0.50 8.28 11.04
N ALA A 107 -0.80 6.98 11.03
CA ALA A 107 -1.46 6.30 9.91
C ALA A 107 -2.88 5.86 10.31
N ARG A 108 -3.87 6.13 9.42
CA ARG A 108 -5.24 5.69 9.64
C ARG A 108 -5.94 5.41 8.32
N SER A 109 -6.80 4.39 8.30
CA SER A 109 -7.77 4.22 7.22
C SER A 109 -8.88 5.28 7.37
N ILE A 110 -9.17 6.01 6.30
CA ILE A 110 -10.24 7.02 6.26
C ILE A 110 -11.48 6.49 5.56
N SER A 111 -11.35 5.53 4.64
CA SER A 111 -12.47 4.83 4.04
C SER A 111 -12.08 3.43 3.55
N LYS A 112 -13.08 2.58 3.39
CA LYS A 112 -13.01 1.30 2.68
C LYS A 112 -13.90 1.42 1.44
N LYS A 113 -13.38 1.02 0.29
CA LYS A 113 -14.14 0.92 -0.95
C LYS A 113 -14.05 -0.52 -1.43
N GLU A 114 -15.20 -1.13 -1.62
CA GLU A 114 -15.34 -2.44 -2.24
C GLU A 114 -15.69 -2.25 -3.70
N ILE A 115 -14.94 -2.86 -4.60
CA ILE A 115 -15.19 -2.82 -6.03
C ILE A 115 -15.46 -4.25 -6.47
N THR A 116 -16.68 -4.49 -6.89
CA THR A 116 -17.06 -5.74 -7.53
C THR A 116 -16.57 -5.72 -8.97
N ASN A 117 -15.64 -6.59 -9.27
CA ASN A 117 -15.12 -6.78 -10.64
C ASN A 117 -15.81 -7.99 -11.25
N HIS A 118 -16.39 -7.81 -12.43
CA HIS A 118 -16.89 -8.90 -13.24
C HIS A 118 -15.82 -9.32 -14.22
N GLN A 119 -15.30 -10.52 -14.07
CA GLN A 119 -14.45 -11.14 -15.06
C GLN A 119 -15.31 -12.13 -15.83
N TYR A 120 -15.55 -11.81 -17.10
CA TYR A 120 -16.20 -12.77 -18.00
C TYR A 120 -15.30 -13.99 -18.08
N GLY A 121 -15.76 -15.10 -17.53
CA GLY A 121 -15.09 -16.39 -17.59
C GLY A 121 -15.07 -16.91 -19.00
N GLY A 122 -14.17 -17.83 -19.26
CA GLY A 122 -14.08 -18.49 -20.55
C GLY A 122 -15.35 -19.28 -20.90
N VAL A 123 -15.56 -19.54 -22.18
CA VAL A 123 -16.60 -20.44 -22.65
C VAL A 123 -16.14 -21.87 -22.38
N VAL A 124 -16.87 -22.60 -21.55
CA VAL A 124 -16.69 -24.05 -21.44
C VAL A 124 -17.48 -24.72 -22.56
N LEU A 125 -16.76 -25.29 -23.51
CA LEU A 125 -17.35 -26.06 -24.59
C LEU A 125 -17.39 -27.52 -24.19
N GLY A 126 -18.58 -28.07 -24.03
CA GLY A 126 -18.81 -29.49 -23.90
C GLY A 126 -19.54 -30.01 -25.12
N GLY A 127 -19.21 -31.19 -25.56
CA GLY A 127 -19.90 -31.80 -26.66
C GLY A 127 -19.81 -33.33 -26.60
N SER A 128 -20.81 -33.98 -27.17
CA SER A 128 -20.86 -35.43 -27.33
C SER A 128 -21.20 -35.73 -28.76
N ALA A 129 -20.52 -36.72 -29.35
CA ALA A 129 -20.82 -37.20 -30.67
C ALA A 129 -21.19 -38.66 -30.60
N VAL A 130 -22.28 -39.02 -31.24
CA VAL A 130 -22.76 -40.41 -31.34
C VAL A 130 -22.81 -40.82 -32.79
N TYR A 131 -22.26 -41.97 -33.11
CA TYR A 131 -22.36 -42.54 -34.45
C TYR A 131 -23.58 -43.47 -34.51
N THR A 132 -24.52 -43.16 -35.39
CA THR A 132 -25.70 -44.00 -35.61
C THR A 132 -26.21 -43.84 -37.04
N GLY A 133 -26.72 -44.93 -37.64
CA GLY A 133 -27.28 -44.91 -38.99
C GLY A 133 -26.31 -44.52 -40.10
N GLY A 134 -24.99 -44.74 -39.95
CA GLY A 134 -23.98 -44.38 -40.93
C GLY A 134 -23.50 -42.93 -40.89
N SER A 135 -23.93 -42.14 -39.87
CA SER A 135 -23.58 -40.74 -39.72
C SER A 135 -23.22 -40.40 -38.28
N TRP A 136 -22.36 -39.38 -38.16
CA TRP A 136 -22.00 -38.79 -36.86
C TRP A 136 -22.97 -37.66 -36.51
N TYR A 137 -23.61 -37.77 -35.34
CA TYR A 137 -24.41 -36.71 -34.78
C TYR A 137 -23.70 -36.18 -33.54
N GLY A 138 -23.31 -34.89 -33.62
CA GLY A 138 -22.68 -34.20 -32.50
C GLY A 138 -23.52 -33.01 -32.09
N TYR A 139 -23.61 -32.77 -30.79
CA TYR A 139 -24.07 -31.51 -30.26
C TYR A 139 -22.99 -30.92 -29.34
N SER A 140 -22.78 -29.63 -29.46
CA SER A 140 -21.94 -28.85 -28.56
C SER A 140 -22.77 -27.88 -27.78
N TYR A 141 -22.43 -27.72 -26.52
CA TYR A 141 -23.00 -26.69 -25.67
C TYR A 141 -21.87 -25.91 -25.02
N GLY A 142 -22.11 -24.62 -24.87
CA GLY A 142 -21.19 -23.75 -24.19
C GLY A 142 -21.90 -22.99 -23.09
N TYR A 143 -21.31 -22.91 -21.94
CA TYR A 143 -21.72 -21.94 -20.92
C TYR A 143 -20.61 -20.94 -20.68
N THR A 144 -21.02 -19.71 -20.58
CA THR A 144 -20.18 -18.67 -19.99
C THR A 144 -20.44 -18.69 -18.50
N TYR A 145 -19.38 -18.73 -17.69
CA TYR A 145 -19.49 -18.47 -16.27
C TYR A 145 -18.91 -17.09 -15.99
N ASP A 146 -19.62 -16.34 -15.19
CA ASP A 146 -19.18 -15.04 -14.69
C ASP A 146 -18.51 -15.26 -13.34
N LYS A 147 -17.28 -14.78 -13.20
CA LYS A 147 -16.56 -14.82 -11.94
C LYS A 147 -16.57 -13.42 -11.36
N GLN A 148 -17.29 -13.26 -10.28
CA GLN A 148 -17.36 -12.02 -9.53
C GLN A 148 -16.24 -12.02 -8.49
N TYR A 149 -15.41 -10.99 -8.50
CA TYR A 149 -14.38 -10.78 -7.50
C TYR A 149 -14.61 -9.46 -6.80
N ASP A 150 -14.74 -9.54 -5.48
CA ASP A 150 -14.77 -8.37 -4.66
C ASP A 150 -13.33 -7.98 -4.31
N THR A 151 -12.96 -6.77 -4.66
CA THR A 151 -11.64 -6.22 -4.33
C THR A 151 -11.82 -5.10 -3.32
N ASP A 152 -11.26 -5.31 -2.15
CA ASP A 152 -11.21 -4.31 -1.10
C ASP A 152 -10.09 -3.30 -1.37
N TYR A 153 -10.44 -2.03 -1.30
CA TYR A 153 -9.48 -0.93 -1.30
C TYR A 153 -9.62 -0.15 -0.01
N PHE A 154 -8.49 0.18 0.60
CA PHE A 154 -8.44 1.14 1.70
C PHE A 154 -7.88 2.46 1.20
N ILE A 155 -8.53 3.55 1.56
CA ILE A 155 -7.92 4.88 1.47
C ILE A 155 -7.27 5.14 2.82
N ILE A 156 -5.95 5.24 2.81
CA ILE A 156 -5.14 5.41 4.01
C ILE A 156 -4.52 6.81 3.96
N SER A 157 -4.72 7.53 5.05
CA SER A 157 -4.07 8.83 5.30
C SER A 157 -2.95 8.63 6.29
N THR A 158 -1.76 9.07 5.92
CA THR A 158 -0.60 9.17 6.80
C THR A 158 -0.21 10.63 6.97
N LYS A 159 0.14 11.02 8.19
CA LYS A 159 0.55 12.39 8.51
C LYS A 159 1.74 12.38 9.45
N LEU A 160 2.66 13.29 9.21
CA LEU A 160 3.72 13.64 10.15
C LEU A 160 3.37 14.96 10.80
N TYR A 161 3.43 14.98 12.13
CA TYR A 161 3.20 16.18 12.95
C TYR A 161 4.52 16.59 13.60
N ASP A 162 4.83 17.86 13.57
CA ASP A 162 5.88 18.45 14.35
C ASP A 162 5.38 18.70 15.78
N VAL A 163 6.13 18.24 16.77
CA VAL A 163 5.74 18.35 18.18
C VAL A 163 5.87 19.78 18.69
N GLY A 164 6.84 20.54 18.19
CA GLY A 164 7.07 21.92 18.60
C GLY A 164 5.94 22.85 18.22
N THR A 165 5.39 22.70 17.03
CA THR A 165 4.27 23.51 16.53
C THR A 165 2.90 22.85 16.69
N GLU A 166 2.85 21.57 17.01
CA GLU A 166 1.65 20.71 17.05
C GLU A 166 0.87 20.68 15.72
N LYS A 167 1.51 21.02 14.60
CA LYS A 167 0.88 21.07 13.28
C LYS A 167 1.33 19.91 12.40
N PRO A 168 0.48 19.47 11.45
CA PRO A 168 0.93 18.56 10.42
C PRO A 168 1.93 19.30 9.50
N VAL A 169 3.03 18.64 9.20
CA VAL A 169 4.10 19.16 8.32
C VAL A 169 4.24 18.35 7.03
N TRP A 170 3.64 17.17 7.00
CA TRP A 170 3.59 16.32 5.82
C TRP A 170 2.37 15.41 5.87
N SER A 171 1.85 15.08 4.69
CA SER A 171 0.79 14.10 4.54
C SER A 171 0.92 13.32 3.24
N TYR A 172 0.52 12.05 3.29
CA TYR A 172 0.40 11.16 2.15
C TYR A 172 -0.93 10.41 2.22
N ILE A 173 -1.72 10.53 1.14
CA ILE A 173 -2.98 9.81 0.99
C ILE A 173 -2.86 8.87 -0.19
N ALA A 174 -3.15 7.60 0.03
CA ALA A 174 -3.12 6.58 -1.00
C ALA A 174 -4.31 5.65 -0.94
N GLN A 175 -4.72 5.17 -2.10
CA GLN A 175 -5.61 4.04 -2.25
C GLN A 175 -4.76 2.78 -2.37
N VAL A 176 -4.98 1.84 -1.46
CA VAL A 176 -4.21 0.59 -1.36
C VAL A 176 -5.16 -0.59 -1.59
N LYS A 177 -4.82 -1.43 -2.55
CA LYS A 177 -5.53 -2.68 -2.82
C LYS A 177 -5.18 -3.69 -1.74
N VAL A 178 -6.19 -4.36 -1.18
CA VAL A 178 -5.94 -5.51 -0.29
C VAL A 178 -5.67 -6.71 -1.16
N ASP A 179 -4.45 -7.23 -1.07
CA ASP A 179 -4.04 -8.45 -1.76
C ASP A 179 -3.80 -9.56 -0.74
N GLY A 180 -4.72 -10.53 -0.74
CA GLY A 180 -4.67 -11.70 0.12
C GLY A 180 -4.96 -11.41 1.61
N SER A 181 -4.16 -10.58 2.26
CA SER A 181 -4.33 -10.26 3.68
C SER A 181 -4.02 -8.81 4.01
N ARG A 182 -4.58 -8.30 5.12
CA ARG A 182 -4.26 -6.96 5.61
C ARG A 182 -2.79 -6.84 6.02
N GLN A 183 -2.20 -7.91 6.51
CA GLN A 183 -0.76 -7.98 6.82
C GLN A 183 0.09 -7.87 5.56
N GLY A 184 -0.29 -8.56 4.46
CA GLY A 184 0.37 -8.42 3.16
C GLY A 184 0.31 -6.98 2.64
N THR A 185 -0.84 -6.32 2.82
CA THR A 185 -1.03 -4.91 2.46
C THR A 185 -0.04 -3.98 3.17
N VAL A 186 0.28 -4.22 4.45
CA VAL A 186 1.28 -3.43 5.20
C VAL A 186 2.66 -3.51 4.56
N ASN A 187 3.09 -4.70 4.15
CA ASN A 187 4.41 -4.92 3.55
C ASN A 187 4.60 -4.20 2.21
N VAL A 188 3.51 -3.94 1.51
CA VAL A 188 3.52 -3.17 0.26
C VAL A 188 3.41 -1.67 0.53
N PHE A 189 2.56 -1.28 1.48
CA PHE A 189 2.24 0.13 1.73
C PHE A 189 3.35 0.89 2.46
N VAL A 190 4.02 0.27 3.44
CA VAL A 190 5.07 0.94 4.21
C VAL A 190 6.27 1.37 3.35
N PRO A 191 6.81 0.56 2.43
CA PRO A 191 7.83 1.02 1.51
C PRO A 191 7.42 2.25 0.69
N ALA A 192 6.17 2.30 0.22
CA ALA A 192 5.68 3.46 -0.51
C ALA A 192 5.59 4.73 0.34
N ILE A 193 5.26 4.61 1.64
CA ILE A 193 5.31 5.75 2.57
C ILE A 193 6.75 6.27 2.67
N VAL A 194 7.71 5.37 2.87
CA VAL A 194 9.10 5.73 3.05
C VAL A 194 9.68 6.38 1.79
N GLU A 195 9.35 5.88 0.61
CA GLU A 195 9.69 6.49 -0.67
C GLU A 195 9.16 7.93 -0.78
N GLN A 196 7.93 8.18 -0.33
CA GLN A 196 7.38 9.54 -0.33
C GLN A 196 8.04 10.45 0.72
N LEU A 197 8.46 9.91 1.88
CA LEU A 197 9.21 10.67 2.87
C LEU A 197 10.61 11.02 2.37
N GLU A 198 11.31 10.10 1.69
CA GLU A 198 12.59 10.37 1.03
C GLU A 198 12.44 11.42 -0.08
N GLY A 199 11.45 11.27 -0.95
CA GLY A 199 11.16 12.22 -2.01
C GLY A 199 10.74 13.61 -1.52
N SER A 200 10.31 13.70 -0.25
CA SER A 200 10.01 14.96 0.45
C SER A 200 11.21 15.48 1.28
N GLU A 201 12.37 14.84 1.21
CA GLU A 201 13.59 15.19 1.97
C GLU A 201 13.39 15.21 3.50
N LEU A 202 12.46 14.41 4.01
CA LEU A 202 12.18 14.29 5.45
C LEU A 202 13.01 13.21 6.11
N VAL A 203 13.44 12.22 5.34
CA VAL A 203 14.34 11.15 5.80
C VAL A 203 15.43 10.92 4.74
N ASN A 204 16.60 10.50 5.20
CA ASN A 204 17.69 10.16 4.29
C ASN A 204 17.36 8.90 3.49
N SER A 205 17.96 8.77 2.31
CA SER A 205 17.95 7.49 1.60
C SER A 205 18.64 6.42 2.44
N LYS A 206 18.24 5.16 2.27
CA LYS A 206 18.85 4.05 2.99
C LYS A 206 20.35 4.06 2.79
N ARG A 207 21.11 4.03 3.90
CA ARG A 207 22.57 3.86 3.84
C ARG A 207 22.88 2.48 3.26
N PRO A 208 23.86 2.40 2.36
CA PRO A 208 24.29 1.14 1.76
C PRO A 208 24.83 0.15 2.80
#